data_1872afa01efe1fa4a28b168874ad54f4
#
_entry.id   1872afa01efe1fa4a28b168874ad54f4
#
_cell.length_a   1.000
_cell.length_b   1.000
_cell.length_c   1.000
_cell.angle_alpha   90.00
_cell.angle_beta   90.00
_cell.angle_gamma   90.00
#
_symmetry.space_group_name_H-M   'P 1'
#
loop_
_entity.id
_entity.type
_entity.pdbx_description
1 polymer ?
#
loop_
_entity_poly.entity_id
_entity_poly.type
_entity_poly.pdbx_seq_one_letter_code
_entity_poly.pdbx_strand_id
1 'polypeptide(L)'
;RFKGQAITNKDEMLVKIQTEMKNSHYYSDASNETITKESNQIYDKLVIINQEFLQWYEVLLAFVFSIVGYMAPLWLLVFQVKMRQIEMEDEVMQFQTIILMLMRIERVNVEIILEWLERYANIFKAPITKCLNNYEAGAWEALEEWKNEVSYQQLIRIIESLQAAVEKIPIKDAFDELDSERDYYQEKRKESND
;
A
#
# COMPACT_ATOMS: atom_id res chain seq x y z
N ARG A 1 -34.35 32.60 -20.43
CA ARG A 1 -33.75 33.95 -20.29
C ARG A 1 -33.19 34.20 -18.90
N PHE A 2 -33.69 33.53 -17.86
CA PHE A 2 -33.27 33.70 -16.46
C PHE A 2 -32.24 32.65 -15.93
N LYS A 3 -31.84 31.69 -16.76
CA LYS A 3 -30.92 30.63 -16.39
C LYS A 3 -29.52 31.23 -16.12
N GLY A 4 -28.95 31.02 -14.93
CA GLY A 4 -27.62 31.52 -14.55
C GLY A 4 -27.59 32.93 -13.92
N GLN A 5 -28.74 33.57 -13.63
CA GLN A 5 -28.78 34.81 -12.87
C GLN A 5 -28.74 34.53 -11.38
N ALA A 6 -27.90 35.25 -10.64
CA ALA A 6 -27.83 35.14 -9.19
C ALA A 6 -29.17 35.53 -8.55
N ILE A 7 -29.80 34.63 -7.80
CA ILE A 7 -31.04 34.87 -7.06
C ILE A 7 -30.68 35.50 -5.72
N THR A 8 -30.40 36.81 -5.75
CA THR A 8 -29.95 37.52 -4.54
C THR A 8 -31.15 38.11 -3.76
N ASN A 9 -32.28 38.41 -4.44
CA ASN A 9 -33.46 38.98 -3.78
C ASN A 9 -34.74 38.42 -4.41
N LYS A 10 -35.56 37.75 -3.59
CA LYS A 10 -36.81 37.13 -4.04
C LYS A 10 -37.79 38.11 -4.70
N ASP A 11 -37.98 39.27 -4.04
CA ASP A 11 -38.97 40.26 -4.46
C ASP A 11 -38.58 40.92 -5.77
N GLU A 12 -37.31 41.22 -5.97
CA GLU A 12 -36.78 41.78 -7.20
C GLU A 12 -36.92 40.82 -8.40
N MET A 13 -36.66 39.52 -8.14
CA MET A 13 -36.79 38.50 -9.17
C MET A 13 -38.26 38.23 -9.56
N LEU A 14 -39.15 38.22 -8.57
CA LEU A 14 -40.58 38.10 -8.83
C LEU A 14 -41.12 39.27 -9.67
N VAL A 15 -40.74 40.52 -9.38
CA VAL A 15 -41.13 41.70 -10.18
C VAL A 15 -40.59 41.54 -11.61
N LYS A 16 -39.37 41.11 -11.83
CA LYS A 16 -38.83 40.85 -13.18
C LYS A 16 -39.62 39.77 -13.93
N ILE A 17 -39.95 38.65 -13.28
CA ILE A 17 -40.74 37.58 -13.87
C ILE A 17 -42.11 38.07 -14.23
N GLN A 18 -42.80 38.80 -13.33
CA GLN A 18 -44.14 39.36 -13.59
C GLN A 18 -44.14 40.37 -14.74
N THR A 19 -43.10 41.20 -14.83
CA THR A 19 -42.95 42.17 -15.92
C THR A 19 -42.76 41.48 -17.27
N GLU A 20 -41.94 40.45 -17.33
CA GLU A 20 -41.72 39.66 -18.56
C GLU A 20 -43.01 38.87 -18.95
N MET A 21 -43.74 38.35 -17.95
CA MET A 21 -45.03 37.67 -18.20
C MET A 21 -46.06 38.64 -18.77
N LYS A 22 -46.21 39.84 -18.21
CA LYS A 22 -47.15 40.86 -18.71
C LYS A 22 -46.81 41.34 -20.12
N ASN A 23 -45.53 41.36 -20.48
CA ASN A 23 -45.08 41.74 -21.83
C ASN A 23 -45.22 40.58 -22.84
N SER A 24 -45.54 39.38 -22.37
CA SER A 24 -45.76 38.22 -23.23
C SER A 24 -47.19 38.21 -23.76
N HIS A 25 -47.34 38.03 -25.07
CA HIS A 25 -48.62 37.91 -25.73
C HIS A 25 -49.55 36.78 -25.18
N TYR A 26 -48.94 35.81 -24.49
CA TYR A 26 -49.66 34.66 -23.93
C TYR A 26 -50.43 35.00 -22.64
N TYR A 27 -50.09 36.08 -21.94
CA TYR A 27 -50.66 36.50 -20.65
C TYR A 27 -51.36 37.86 -20.72
N SER A 28 -51.61 38.41 -21.90
CA SER A 28 -52.26 39.72 -22.11
C SER A 28 -53.58 39.85 -21.42
N ASP A 29 -54.36 38.76 -21.34
CA ASP A 29 -55.74 38.71 -20.78
C ASP A 29 -55.83 37.97 -19.44
N ALA A 30 -54.65 37.62 -18.84
CA ALA A 30 -54.59 36.87 -17.57
C ALA A 30 -54.88 37.77 -16.37
N SER A 31 -55.63 37.23 -15.39
CA SER A 31 -55.88 37.90 -14.11
C SER A 31 -54.54 38.11 -13.34
N ASN A 32 -54.45 39.24 -12.63
CA ASN A 32 -53.28 39.52 -11.77
C ASN A 32 -52.99 38.41 -10.74
N GLU A 33 -54.03 37.70 -10.30
CA GLU A 33 -53.92 36.57 -9.36
C GLU A 33 -53.24 35.36 -10.03
N THR A 34 -53.61 35.08 -11.30
CA THR A 34 -52.98 34.02 -12.08
C THR A 34 -51.50 34.30 -12.36
N ILE A 35 -51.17 35.56 -12.73
CA ILE A 35 -49.80 36.00 -12.97
C ILE A 35 -48.94 35.85 -11.70
N THR A 36 -49.51 36.20 -10.52
CA THR A 36 -48.77 36.07 -9.26
C THR A 36 -48.52 34.61 -8.87
N LYS A 37 -49.52 33.75 -9.08
CA LYS A 37 -49.38 32.31 -8.78
C LYS A 37 -48.36 31.65 -9.69
N GLU A 38 -48.41 31.89 -10.95
CA GLU A 38 -47.47 31.31 -11.92
C GLU A 38 -46.06 31.92 -11.80
N SER A 39 -45.94 33.20 -11.47
CA SER A 39 -44.61 33.79 -11.20
C SER A 39 -43.91 33.15 -10.00
N ASN A 40 -44.65 32.81 -8.95
CA ASN A 40 -44.10 32.06 -7.80
C ASN A 40 -43.68 30.65 -8.21
N GLN A 41 -44.46 29.94 -9.00
CA GLN A 41 -44.08 28.61 -9.50
C GLN A 41 -42.82 28.64 -10.39
N ILE A 42 -42.71 29.67 -11.25
CA ILE A 42 -41.54 29.89 -12.08
C ILE A 42 -40.31 30.19 -11.20
N TYR A 43 -40.49 31.02 -10.18
CA TYR A 43 -39.44 31.34 -9.22
C TYR A 43 -38.94 30.07 -8.50
N ASP A 44 -39.84 29.25 -7.95
CA ASP A 44 -39.49 28.01 -7.25
C ASP A 44 -38.73 27.04 -8.16
N LYS A 45 -39.18 26.91 -9.43
CA LYS A 45 -38.42 26.11 -10.43
C LYS A 45 -37.06 26.68 -10.75
N LEU A 46 -36.92 28.01 -10.84
CA LEU A 46 -35.64 28.67 -11.07
C LEU A 46 -34.70 28.50 -9.89
N VAL A 47 -35.22 28.51 -8.65
CA VAL A 47 -34.38 28.23 -7.45
C VAL A 47 -33.86 26.80 -7.49
N ILE A 48 -34.72 25.81 -7.79
CA ILE A 48 -34.30 24.41 -7.89
C ILE A 48 -33.22 24.24 -8.98
N ILE A 49 -33.44 24.77 -10.16
CA ILE A 49 -32.50 24.68 -11.29
C ILE A 49 -31.17 25.37 -10.96
N ASN A 50 -31.21 26.47 -10.21
CA ASN A 50 -30.00 27.19 -9.85
C ASN A 50 -29.23 26.52 -8.68
N GLN A 51 -29.91 25.80 -7.80
CA GLN A 51 -29.30 24.99 -6.75
C GLN A 51 -28.66 23.71 -7.30
N GLU A 52 -29.20 23.16 -8.39
CA GLU A 52 -28.69 21.97 -9.07
C GLU A 52 -27.51 22.28 -10.02
N PHE A 53 -27.09 23.53 -10.14
CA PHE A 53 -25.93 23.86 -10.98
C PHE A 53 -24.64 23.36 -10.30
N LEU A 54 -23.99 22.39 -10.95
CA LEU A 54 -22.64 21.93 -10.63
C LEU A 54 -21.72 23.16 -10.44
N GLN A 55 -21.25 23.35 -9.22
CA GLN A 55 -20.32 24.45 -8.94
C GLN A 55 -18.95 24.04 -9.44
N TRP A 56 -18.19 24.97 -9.98
CA TRP A 56 -16.89 24.71 -10.60
C TRP A 56 -15.92 23.95 -9.66
N TYR A 57 -16.01 24.16 -8.34
CA TYR A 57 -15.20 23.44 -7.36
C TYR A 57 -15.59 21.96 -7.23
N GLU A 58 -16.85 21.57 -7.49
CA GLU A 58 -17.27 20.17 -7.48
C GLU A 58 -16.62 19.40 -8.63
N VAL A 59 -16.50 20.03 -9.80
CA VAL A 59 -15.79 19.48 -10.95
C VAL A 59 -14.30 19.32 -10.62
N LEU A 60 -13.70 20.31 -9.96
CA LEU A 60 -12.32 20.29 -9.53
C LEU A 60 -12.07 19.17 -8.50
N LEU A 61 -12.99 19.06 -7.53
CA LEU A 61 -12.94 18.03 -6.49
C LEU A 61 -13.10 16.62 -7.08
N ALA A 62 -14.02 16.43 -8.02
CA ALA A 62 -14.19 15.17 -8.75
C ALA A 62 -12.93 14.80 -9.53
N PHE A 63 -12.24 15.77 -10.14
CA PHE A 63 -10.98 15.55 -10.85
C PHE A 63 -9.87 15.13 -9.91
N VAL A 64 -9.74 15.76 -8.74
CA VAL A 64 -8.76 15.38 -7.70
C VAL A 64 -9.02 13.96 -7.20
N PHE A 65 -10.29 13.62 -6.90
CA PHE A 65 -10.65 12.26 -6.49
C PHE A 65 -10.35 11.22 -7.56
N SER A 66 -10.55 11.56 -8.84
CA SER A 66 -10.22 10.68 -9.96
C SER A 66 -8.73 10.37 -10.03
N ILE A 67 -7.86 11.38 -9.83
CA ILE A 67 -6.39 11.20 -9.81
C ILE A 67 -5.98 10.34 -8.62
N VAL A 68 -6.50 10.62 -7.42
CA VAL A 68 -6.21 9.85 -6.21
C VAL A 68 -6.67 8.40 -6.37
N GLY A 69 -7.87 8.18 -6.91
CA GLY A 69 -8.39 6.84 -7.19
C GLY A 69 -7.54 6.05 -8.20
N TYR A 70 -7.00 6.72 -9.21
CA TYR A 70 -6.10 6.10 -10.18
C TYR A 70 -4.73 5.73 -9.56
N MET A 71 -4.21 6.58 -8.66
CA MET A 71 -2.92 6.34 -8.01
C MET A 71 -3.00 5.32 -6.85
N ALA A 72 -4.18 5.14 -6.24
CA ALA A 72 -4.37 4.25 -5.08
C ALA A 72 -3.86 2.81 -5.31
N PRO A 73 -4.16 2.10 -6.42
CA PRO A 73 -3.68 0.74 -6.65
C PRO A 73 -2.15 0.67 -6.78
N LEU A 74 -1.51 1.68 -7.37
CA LEU A 74 -0.04 1.74 -7.47
C LEU A 74 0.59 1.89 -6.09
N TRP A 75 0.03 2.73 -5.22
CA TRP A 75 0.50 2.90 -3.85
C TRP A 75 0.35 1.62 -3.03
N LEU A 76 -0.77 0.90 -3.19
CA LEU A 76 -0.97 -0.39 -2.54
C LEU A 76 0.07 -1.43 -2.97
N LEU A 77 0.41 -1.51 -4.26
CA LEU A 77 1.44 -2.41 -4.75
C LEU A 77 2.82 -2.09 -4.17
N VAL A 78 3.21 -0.81 -4.18
CA VAL A 78 4.50 -0.37 -3.59
C VAL A 78 4.54 -0.69 -2.10
N PHE A 79 3.43 -0.47 -1.39
CA PHE A 79 3.33 -0.77 0.04
C PHE A 79 3.46 -2.29 0.30
N GLN A 80 2.80 -3.14 -0.48
CA GLN A 80 2.90 -4.60 -0.35
C GLN A 80 4.32 -5.11 -0.61
N VAL A 81 5.00 -4.60 -1.64
CA VAL A 81 6.40 -4.97 -1.92
C VAL A 81 7.31 -4.58 -0.76
N LYS A 82 7.12 -3.38 -0.21
CA LYS A 82 7.94 -2.90 0.92
C LYS A 82 7.67 -3.68 2.22
N MET A 83 6.41 -4.01 2.50
CA MET A 83 6.05 -4.88 3.63
C MET A 83 6.69 -6.27 3.51
N ARG A 84 6.63 -6.89 2.32
CA ARG A 84 7.26 -8.19 2.10
C ARG A 84 8.79 -8.16 2.27
N GLN A 85 9.42 -7.05 1.89
CA GLN A 85 10.85 -6.87 2.12
C GLN A 85 11.21 -6.82 3.62
N ILE A 86 10.41 -6.10 4.41
CA ILE A 86 10.59 -6.02 5.87
C ILE A 86 10.37 -7.39 6.51
N GLU A 87 9.34 -8.13 6.10
CA GLU A 87 9.08 -9.48 6.60
C GLU A 87 10.23 -10.45 6.29
N MET A 88 10.82 -10.39 5.09
CA MET A 88 12.01 -11.17 4.74
C MET A 88 13.23 -10.79 5.61
N GLU A 89 13.43 -9.50 5.86
CA GLU A 89 14.51 -9.01 6.72
C GLU A 89 14.36 -9.51 8.17
N ASP A 90 13.15 -9.43 8.71
CA ASP A 90 12.87 -9.89 10.07
C ASP A 90 13.06 -11.42 10.20
N GLU A 91 12.65 -12.21 9.20
CA GLU A 91 12.86 -13.66 9.20
C GLU A 91 14.35 -14.04 9.13
N VAL A 92 15.13 -13.34 8.30
CA VAL A 92 16.58 -13.57 8.21
C VAL A 92 17.29 -13.19 9.51
N MET A 93 16.90 -12.11 10.18
CA MET A 93 17.42 -11.75 11.51
C MET A 93 17.07 -12.82 12.56
N GLN A 94 15.89 -13.42 12.47
CA GLN A 94 15.50 -14.53 13.31
C GLN A 94 16.41 -15.76 13.05
N PHE A 95 16.71 -16.07 11.78
CA PHE A 95 17.64 -17.15 11.42
C PHE A 95 19.02 -16.93 12.00
N GLN A 96 19.58 -15.73 11.89
CA GLN A 96 20.86 -15.39 12.52
C GLN A 96 20.83 -15.65 14.04
N THR A 97 19.74 -15.26 14.69
CA THR A 97 19.58 -15.47 16.14
C THR A 97 19.54 -16.97 16.49
N ILE A 98 18.82 -17.78 15.73
CA ILE A 98 18.74 -19.24 15.90
C ILE A 98 20.11 -19.87 15.70
N ILE A 99 20.83 -19.52 14.63
CA ILE A 99 22.17 -20.03 14.34
C ILE A 99 23.13 -19.71 15.48
N LEU A 100 23.16 -18.46 15.96
CA LEU A 100 24.03 -18.06 17.08
C LEU A 100 23.68 -18.78 18.38
N MET A 101 22.41 -19.10 18.63
CA MET A 101 22.03 -19.94 19.77
C MET A 101 22.53 -21.37 19.63
N LEU A 102 22.35 -21.95 18.43
CA LEU A 102 22.80 -23.32 18.16
C LEU A 102 24.29 -23.48 18.17
N MET A 103 25.08 -22.49 17.74
CA MET A 103 26.55 -22.53 17.81
C MET A 103 27.10 -22.64 19.23
N ARG A 104 26.31 -22.33 20.26
CA ARG A 104 26.70 -22.51 21.67
C ARG A 104 26.55 -23.94 22.17
N ILE A 105 25.88 -24.80 21.39
CA ILE A 105 25.61 -26.19 21.71
C ILE A 105 26.79 -27.02 21.13
N GLU A 106 27.36 -27.87 21.94
CA GLU A 106 28.43 -28.79 21.48
C GLU A 106 27.83 -29.79 20.44
N ARG A 107 28.57 -30.03 19.35
CA ARG A 107 28.26 -31.00 18.29
C ARG A 107 27.06 -30.67 17.42
N VAL A 108 26.74 -29.40 17.19
CA VAL A 108 25.78 -28.98 16.16
C VAL A 108 26.37 -29.25 14.77
N ASN A 109 25.58 -29.82 13.87
CA ASN A 109 25.89 -29.96 12.46
C ASN A 109 24.95 -29.05 11.60
N VAL A 110 25.28 -28.89 10.34
CA VAL A 110 24.51 -28.03 9.41
C VAL A 110 23.07 -28.54 9.24
N GLU A 111 22.86 -29.87 9.25
CA GLU A 111 21.54 -30.46 9.11
C GLU A 111 20.62 -30.05 10.27
N ILE A 112 21.09 -30.12 11.52
CA ILE A 112 20.34 -29.65 12.69
C ILE A 112 20.02 -28.16 12.56
N ILE A 113 20.95 -27.34 12.07
CA ILE A 113 20.70 -25.92 11.83
C ILE A 113 19.55 -25.78 10.82
N LEU A 114 19.60 -26.49 9.69
CA LEU A 114 18.54 -26.44 8.66
C LEU A 114 17.18 -26.88 9.18
N GLU A 115 17.10 -27.94 10.02
CA GLU A 115 15.85 -28.37 10.67
C GLU A 115 15.26 -27.28 11.57
N TRP A 116 16.11 -26.60 12.34
CA TRP A 116 15.66 -25.49 13.16
C TRP A 116 15.21 -24.30 12.32
N LEU A 117 15.93 -23.96 11.26
CA LEU A 117 15.53 -22.91 10.34
C LEU A 117 14.18 -23.23 9.68
N GLU A 118 13.98 -24.46 9.20
CA GLU A 118 12.69 -24.92 8.63
C GLU A 118 11.52 -24.77 9.61
N ARG A 119 11.74 -25.12 10.88
CA ARG A 119 10.71 -25.05 11.92
C ARG A 119 10.21 -23.63 12.17
N TYR A 120 11.09 -22.65 12.09
CA TYR A 120 10.78 -21.25 12.34
C TYR A 120 10.57 -20.43 11.07
N ALA A 121 10.84 -21.01 9.90
CA ALA A 121 10.65 -20.35 8.61
C ALA A 121 9.17 -20.20 8.27
N ASN A 122 8.86 -19.07 7.67
CA ASN A 122 7.54 -18.76 7.11
C ASN A 122 7.66 -18.49 5.60
N ILE A 123 8.36 -17.43 5.23
CA ILE A 123 8.56 -17.03 3.82
C ILE A 123 9.52 -17.99 3.11
N PHE A 124 10.62 -18.33 3.79
CA PHE A 124 11.67 -19.19 3.24
C PHE A 124 11.48 -20.68 3.54
N LYS A 125 10.33 -21.07 4.09
CA LYS A 125 10.06 -22.46 4.47
C LYS A 125 10.19 -23.43 3.29
N ALA A 126 9.54 -23.13 2.16
CA ALA A 126 9.53 -24.02 1.01
C ALA A 126 10.94 -24.30 0.45
N PRO A 127 11.81 -23.29 0.18
CA PRO A 127 13.17 -23.55 -0.25
C PRO A 127 14.03 -24.27 0.80
N ILE A 128 13.84 -23.99 2.10
CA ILE A 128 14.57 -24.72 3.17
C ILE A 128 14.15 -26.18 3.24
N THR A 129 12.85 -26.49 3.19
CA THR A 129 12.35 -27.87 3.14
C THR A 129 12.90 -28.63 1.95
N LYS A 130 12.98 -27.98 0.76
CA LYS A 130 13.57 -28.56 -0.44
C LYS A 130 15.07 -28.86 -0.25
N CYS A 131 15.81 -27.91 0.30
CA CYS A 131 17.21 -28.10 0.63
C CYS A 131 17.42 -29.27 1.61
N LEU A 132 16.62 -29.34 2.68
CA LEU A 132 16.72 -30.40 3.69
C LEU A 132 16.43 -31.80 3.09
N ASN A 133 15.41 -31.91 2.22
CA ASN A 133 15.09 -33.16 1.56
C ASN A 133 16.20 -33.66 0.61
N ASN A 134 16.95 -32.74 0.02
CA ASN A 134 18.06 -33.09 -0.90
C ASN A 134 19.41 -33.19 -0.16
N TYR A 135 19.47 -32.85 1.13
CA TYR A 135 20.71 -32.71 1.90
C TYR A 135 21.48 -34.04 2.01
N GLU A 136 20.79 -35.16 2.23
CA GLU A 136 21.42 -36.48 2.31
C GLU A 136 22.04 -36.94 0.97
N ALA A 137 21.48 -36.49 -0.16
CA ALA A 137 21.98 -36.83 -1.49
C ALA A 137 23.27 -36.05 -1.86
N GLY A 138 23.42 -34.84 -1.32
CA GLY A 138 24.57 -33.98 -1.52
C GLY A 138 24.38 -32.65 -0.79
N ALA A 139 25.03 -32.51 0.37
CA ALA A 139 24.83 -31.35 1.26
C ALA A 139 25.25 -30.01 0.57
N TRP A 140 26.37 -30.01 -0.14
CA TRP A 140 26.88 -28.80 -0.79
C TRP A 140 26.00 -28.41 -1.99
N GLU A 141 25.59 -29.38 -2.80
CA GLU A 141 24.72 -29.19 -3.97
C GLU A 141 23.32 -28.69 -3.57
N ALA A 142 22.78 -29.23 -2.48
CA ALA A 142 21.48 -28.81 -1.95
C ALA A 142 21.50 -27.35 -1.47
N LEU A 143 22.58 -26.93 -0.81
CA LEU A 143 22.78 -25.55 -0.39
C LEU A 143 23.03 -24.62 -1.57
N GLU A 144 23.75 -25.06 -2.59
CA GLU A 144 23.98 -24.27 -3.81
C GLU A 144 22.66 -24.08 -4.60
N GLU A 145 21.82 -25.11 -4.69
CA GLU A 145 20.49 -24.99 -5.28
C GLU A 145 19.63 -23.98 -4.52
N TRP A 146 19.61 -24.04 -3.19
CA TRP A 146 18.90 -23.07 -2.35
C TRP A 146 19.45 -21.66 -2.54
N LYS A 147 20.76 -21.47 -2.57
CA LYS A 147 21.40 -20.18 -2.84
C LYS A 147 20.95 -19.57 -4.16
N ASN A 148 20.84 -20.37 -5.22
CA ASN A 148 20.41 -19.92 -6.53
C ASN A 148 18.90 -19.54 -6.61
N GLU A 149 18.06 -20.10 -5.74
CA GLU A 149 16.64 -19.76 -5.64
C GLU A 149 16.38 -18.46 -4.86
N VAL A 150 17.33 -18.03 -4.04
CA VAL A 150 17.19 -16.87 -3.15
C VAL A 150 17.79 -15.63 -3.77
N SER A 151 17.02 -14.53 -3.77
CA SER A 151 17.49 -13.22 -4.25
C SER A 151 17.90 -12.28 -3.11
N TYR A 152 17.73 -12.67 -1.84
CA TYR A 152 17.99 -11.82 -0.69
C TYR A 152 19.42 -11.98 -0.19
N GLN A 153 20.22 -10.93 -0.32
CA GLN A 153 21.68 -10.95 -0.12
C GLN A 153 22.12 -11.43 1.28
N GLN A 154 21.38 -11.04 2.31
CA GLN A 154 21.75 -11.44 3.68
C GLN A 154 21.51 -12.94 3.91
N LEU A 155 20.46 -13.52 3.30
CA LEU A 155 20.23 -14.96 3.36
C LEU A 155 21.27 -15.74 2.55
N ILE A 156 21.71 -15.20 1.41
CA ILE A 156 22.78 -15.80 0.60
C ILE A 156 24.06 -15.94 1.43
N ARG A 157 24.44 -14.94 2.22
CA ARG A 157 25.62 -15.02 3.11
C ARG A 157 25.48 -16.10 4.18
N ILE A 158 24.28 -16.27 4.75
CA ILE A 158 24.00 -17.37 5.70
C ILE A 158 24.20 -18.72 5.01
N ILE A 159 23.71 -18.88 3.79
CA ILE A 159 23.86 -20.12 3.01
C ILE A 159 25.35 -20.37 2.69
N GLU A 160 26.12 -19.36 2.33
CA GLU A 160 27.56 -19.46 2.07
C GLU A 160 28.33 -19.89 3.35
N SER A 161 27.94 -19.37 4.51
CA SER A 161 28.53 -19.81 5.79
C SER A 161 28.16 -21.26 6.12
N LEU A 162 26.92 -21.70 5.78
CA LEU A 162 26.54 -23.11 5.91
C LEU A 162 27.33 -24.02 4.95
N GLN A 163 27.57 -23.57 3.71
CA GLN A 163 28.40 -24.29 2.74
C GLN A 163 29.84 -24.44 3.25
N ALA A 164 30.44 -23.37 3.80
CA ALA A 164 31.75 -23.41 4.39
C ALA A 164 31.82 -24.39 5.56
N ALA A 165 30.77 -24.47 6.38
CA ALA A 165 30.71 -25.43 7.48
C ALA A 165 30.58 -26.88 6.99
N VAL A 166 29.93 -27.15 5.84
CA VAL A 166 29.91 -28.48 5.20
C VAL A 166 31.31 -28.89 4.70
N GLU A 167 32.14 -27.95 4.23
CA GLU A 167 33.53 -28.17 3.79
C GLU A 167 34.53 -28.37 4.92
N LYS A 168 34.08 -28.64 6.15
CA LYS A 168 34.88 -28.92 7.34
C LYS A 168 35.48 -27.70 8.04
N ILE A 169 35.06 -26.51 7.76
CA ILE A 169 35.35 -25.34 8.57
C ILE A 169 34.49 -25.44 9.85
N PRO A 170 35.06 -25.24 11.06
CA PRO A 170 34.24 -25.21 12.26
C PRO A 170 33.10 -24.22 12.12
N ILE A 171 31.87 -24.63 12.48
CA ILE A 171 30.66 -23.80 12.33
C ILE A 171 30.87 -22.42 12.97
N LYS A 172 31.57 -22.38 14.11
CA LYS A 172 31.87 -21.12 14.79
C LYS A 172 32.69 -20.17 13.93
N ASP A 173 33.69 -20.66 13.24
CA ASP A 173 34.59 -19.86 12.40
C ASP A 173 33.89 -19.44 11.10
N ALA A 174 33.00 -20.30 10.58
CA ALA A 174 32.18 -20.02 9.38
C ALA A 174 31.14 -18.89 9.60
N PHE A 175 30.72 -18.68 10.85
CA PHE A 175 29.74 -17.66 11.21
C PHE A 175 30.30 -16.47 11.99
N ASP A 176 31.64 -16.40 12.23
CA ASP A 176 32.28 -15.32 13.00
C ASP A 176 32.11 -13.95 12.32
N GLU A 177 32.15 -13.90 11.00
CA GLU A 177 31.90 -12.71 10.21
C GLU A 177 30.44 -12.23 10.32
N LEU A 178 29.47 -13.15 10.34
CA LEU A 178 28.07 -12.86 10.51
C LEU A 178 27.70 -12.31 11.89
N ASP A 179 28.38 -12.75 12.94
CA ASP A 179 28.20 -12.24 14.30
C ASP A 179 28.64 -10.77 14.39
N SER A 180 29.77 -10.43 13.79
CA SER A 180 30.28 -9.05 13.74
C SER A 180 29.39 -8.12 12.88
N GLU A 181 28.85 -8.60 11.75
CA GLU A 181 27.94 -7.84 10.91
C GLU A 181 26.59 -7.59 11.62
N ARG A 182 26.07 -8.55 12.38
CA ARG A 182 24.83 -8.41 13.13
C ARG A 182 24.87 -7.23 14.10
N ASP A 183 25.97 -7.12 14.85
CA ASP A 183 26.15 -6.04 15.83
C ASP A 183 26.15 -4.67 15.11
N TYR A 184 26.81 -4.57 13.96
CA TYR A 184 26.80 -3.37 13.12
C TYR A 184 25.39 -3.00 12.63
N TYR A 185 24.60 -3.98 12.14
CA TYR A 185 23.24 -3.71 11.66
C TYR A 185 22.25 -3.37 12.79
N GLN A 186 22.43 -3.96 13.98
CA GLN A 186 21.63 -3.60 15.16
C GLN A 186 21.90 -2.16 15.61
N GLU A 187 23.14 -1.72 15.57
CA GLU A 187 23.54 -0.37 15.92
C GLU A 187 22.99 0.66 14.91
N LYS A 188 23.11 0.38 13.62
CA LYS A 188 22.55 1.19 12.55
C LYS A 188 21.01 1.30 12.61
N ARG A 189 20.32 0.24 13.04
CA ARG A 189 18.86 0.25 13.20
C ARG A 189 18.43 1.10 14.41
N LYS A 190 19.23 1.13 15.47
CA LYS A 190 19.00 2.04 16.61
C LYS A 190 19.17 3.50 16.19
N GLU A 191 20.21 3.83 15.43
CA GLU A 191 20.43 5.18 14.90
C GLU A 191 19.33 5.66 13.94
N SER A 192 18.71 4.75 13.21
CA SER A 192 17.62 5.09 12.27
C SER A 192 16.24 5.29 12.95
N ASN A 193 16.09 4.84 14.21
CA ASN A 193 14.84 4.96 14.96
C ASN A 193 14.85 6.12 15.97
N ASP A 194 15.97 6.79 16.16
CA ASP A 194 16.13 8.03 16.93
C ASP A 194 16.05 9.26 16.00
#